data_b95f5f159c35ad8df6a9251ea81b3e71
#
_entry.id   b95f5f159c35ad8df6a9251ea81b3e71
#
_cell.length_a   1.000
_cell.length_b   1.000
_cell.length_c   1.000
_cell.angle_alpha   90.00
_cell.angle_beta   90.00
_cell.angle_gamma   90.00
#
_symmetry.space_group_name_H-M   'P 1'
#
loop_
_entity.id
_entity.type
_entity.pdbx_description
1 polymer ?
#
loop_
_entity_poly.entity_id
_entity_poly.type
_entity_poly.pdbx_seq_one_letter_code
_entity_poly.pdbx_strand_id
1 'polypeptide(L)'
;MLRNRSLLRAVTAFAVIGGVSFVSIAAFSADMPTKAPPVGCVQAVDGINGKVAGLGGSFADKGIYGGLGSFSMPLGCEFGVQIDGSAGSFDSRFLGSAAGHLFWRDPAKGLLGVYGSYTFWDQAGGVRANHIGPEGELYYGRWTLQGVGGVEFGNTTSATIGDIIQTYEIKTRFFDQVNVGYYLQDNFKLFIGHRYLGGKHALAFGGEYGIPMSHGVMTALFAEGRFGEGDFHGVWGGLRFYFGQKDKTLIRRHREDDPNDWGGGFGNGINNGGSTTPTPTQNCCPVSGINNLILKPGTQLAELQVASAACICTQ
;
A
#
# COMPACT_ATOMS: atom_id res chain seq x y z
N MET A 1 -2.61 -25.52 -39.86
CA MET A 1 -3.15 -24.13 -39.84
C MET A 1 -3.73 -23.86 -38.48
N LEU A 2 -2.93 -23.39 -37.55
CA LEU A 2 -3.37 -22.97 -36.20
C LEU A 2 -3.16 -21.46 -36.10
N ARG A 3 -4.26 -20.74 -36.10
CA ARG A 3 -4.36 -19.30 -36.19
C ARG A 3 -4.24 -18.71 -34.80
N ASN A 4 -3.14 -18.02 -34.56
CA ASN A 4 -2.78 -17.25 -33.39
C ASN A 4 -3.87 -16.21 -33.06
N ARG A 5 -4.68 -16.43 -32.00
CA ARG A 5 -5.73 -15.52 -31.54
C ARG A 5 -5.37 -14.77 -30.25
N SER A 6 -4.14 -14.88 -29.78
CA SER A 6 -3.71 -14.32 -28.48
C SER A 6 -3.10 -12.90 -28.54
N LEU A 7 -2.84 -12.36 -29.72
CA LEU A 7 -2.21 -11.04 -29.85
C LEU A 7 -3.19 -9.85 -29.95
N LEU A 8 -4.50 -10.12 -30.10
CA LEU A 8 -5.49 -9.04 -30.30
C LEU A 8 -6.16 -8.56 -29.00
N ARG A 9 -5.93 -9.23 -27.86
CA ARG A 9 -6.55 -8.83 -26.58
C ARG A 9 -5.72 -7.88 -25.73
N ALA A 10 -4.44 -7.68 -26.06
CA ALA A 10 -3.55 -6.79 -25.31
C ALA A 10 -3.64 -5.32 -25.71
N VAL A 11 -4.21 -5.00 -26.89
CA VAL A 11 -4.24 -3.61 -27.41
C VAL A 11 -5.50 -2.85 -27.01
N THR A 12 -6.57 -3.55 -26.59
CA THR A 12 -7.86 -2.90 -26.26
C THR A 12 -7.93 -2.35 -24.83
N ALA A 13 -7.00 -2.70 -23.94
CA ALA A 13 -7.02 -2.23 -22.55
C ALA A 13 -6.40 -0.82 -22.36
N PHE A 14 -5.67 -0.32 -23.33
CA PHE A 14 -5.00 1.00 -23.24
C PHE A 14 -5.86 2.19 -23.71
N ALA A 15 -7.00 1.94 -24.34
CA ALA A 15 -7.84 2.99 -24.93
C ALA A 15 -8.93 3.56 -24.02
N VAL A 16 -9.11 3.04 -22.80
CA VAL A 16 -10.18 3.48 -21.88
C VAL A 16 -9.71 4.51 -20.85
N ILE A 17 -8.41 4.78 -20.73
CA ILE A 17 -7.87 5.79 -19.80
C ILE A 17 -7.90 7.22 -20.38
N GLY A 18 -8.28 7.38 -21.63
CA GLY A 18 -8.30 8.69 -22.35
C GLY A 18 -9.54 9.56 -22.14
N GLY A 19 -10.49 9.18 -21.28
CA GLY A 19 -11.78 9.85 -21.15
C GLY A 19 -12.04 10.49 -19.78
N VAL A 20 -11.03 10.92 -19.02
CA VAL A 20 -11.26 11.86 -17.93
C VAL A 20 -11.47 13.23 -18.57
N SER A 21 -12.73 13.55 -18.83
CA SER A 21 -13.14 14.92 -19.13
C SER A 21 -12.61 15.81 -18.05
N PHE A 22 -11.65 16.68 -18.37
CA PHE A 22 -11.29 17.82 -17.52
C PHE A 22 -12.56 18.65 -17.37
N VAL A 23 -13.35 18.35 -16.35
CA VAL A 23 -14.33 19.29 -15.85
C VAL A 23 -13.52 20.51 -15.43
N SER A 24 -13.65 21.56 -16.19
CA SER A 24 -13.06 22.86 -15.89
C SER A 24 -13.55 23.30 -14.52
N ILE A 25 -12.78 23.04 -13.45
CA ILE A 25 -12.99 23.59 -12.12
C ILE A 25 -12.52 25.05 -12.15
N ALA A 26 -13.12 25.82 -13.04
CA ALA A 26 -12.88 27.27 -13.14
C ALA A 26 -13.90 28.08 -12.33
N ALA A 27 -14.70 27.46 -11.46
CA ALA A 27 -15.82 28.15 -10.81
C ALA A 27 -15.77 28.21 -9.28
N PHE A 28 -14.64 27.88 -8.65
CA PHE A 28 -14.49 28.10 -7.20
C PHE A 28 -13.38 29.08 -6.84
N SER A 29 -13.18 30.06 -7.70
CA SER A 29 -12.47 31.30 -7.36
C SER A 29 -13.44 32.32 -6.74
N ALA A 30 -14.39 31.86 -5.93
CA ALA A 30 -15.20 32.78 -5.12
C ALA A 30 -14.40 33.06 -3.86
N ASP A 31 -13.82 34.26 -3.81
CA ASP A 31 -13.40 35.02 -2.64
C ASP A 31 -13.64 34.35 -1.28
N MET A 32 -12.85 33.30 -0.97
CA MET A 32 -12.59 33.04 0.42
C MET A 32 -11.67 34.16 0.90
N PRO A 33 -12.12 35.00 1.86
CA PRO A 33 -11.21 35.96 2.45
C PRO A 33 -10.03 35.19 2.98
N THR A 34 -8.89 35.29 2.30
CA THR A 34 -7.62 34.83 2.81
C THR A 34 -7.29 35.67 4.02
N LYS A 35 -7.85 35.28 5.18
CA LYS A 35 -7.44 35.85 6.45
C LYS A 35 -5.94 35.59 6.53
N ALA A 36 -5.16 36.65 6.39
CA ALA A 36 -3.71 36.55 6.51
C ALA A 36 -3.41 35.75 7.77
N PRO A 37 -2.53 34.72 7.71
CA PRO A 37 -2.21 33.94 8.89
C PRO A 37 -1.79 34.89 10.02
N PRO A 38 -2.20 34.61 11.27
CA PRO A 38 -1.80 35.45 12.41
C PRO A 38 -0.30 35.58 12.42
N VAL A 39 0.18 36.79 12.63
CA VAL A 39 1.63 37.10 12.73
C VAL A 39 2.22 36.23 13.82
N GLY A 40 3.14 35.32 13.45
CA GLY A 40 3.80 34.40 14.39
C GLY A 40 3.38 32.93 14.33
N CYS A 41 2.48 32.57 13.42
CA CYS A 41 2.02 31.19 13.27
C CYS A 41 2.88 30.41 12.25
N VAL A 42 3.31 29.20 12.62
CA VAL A 42 4.00 28.25 11.73
C VAL A 42 2.95 27.42 11.01
N GLN A 43 2.93 27.49 9.69
CA GLN A 43 1.95 26.74 8.89
C GLN A 43 2.31 25.24 8.87
N ALA A 44 1.31 24.39 9.18
CA ALA A 44 1.45 22.93 9.09
C ALA A 44 1.61 22.45 7.66
N VAL A 45 0.99 23.14 6.70
CA VAL A 45 1.08 22.87 5.26
C VAL A 45 1.20 24.20 4.54
N ASP A 46 2.21 24.33 3.69
CA ASP A 46 2.47 25.59 2.94
C ASP A 46 1.59 25.65 1.69
N GLY A 47 0.31 25.99 1.92
CA GLY A 47 -0.70 26.09 0.86
C GLY A 47 -1.28 24.76 0.42
N ILE A 48 -1.92 24.75 -0.74
CA ILE A 48 -2.48 23.54 -1.34
C ILE A 48 -1.39 22.83 -2.14
N ASN A 49 -1.16 21.57 -1.84
CA ASN A 49 -0.15 20.75 -2.48
C ASN A 49 -0.73 19.41 -2.93
N GLY A 50 -0.06 18.77 -3.84
CA GLY A 50 -0.42 17.45 -4.30
C GLY A 50 0.77 16.69 -4.84
N LYS A 51 0.65 15.37 -4.87
CA LYS A 51 1.60 14.50 -5.53
C LYS A 51 0.87 13.38 -6.27
N VAL A 52 1.42 12.95 -7.37
CA VAL A 52 0.97 11.77 -8.10
C VAL A 52 2.17 10.89 -8.39
N ALA A 53 1.99 9.58 -8.39
CA ALA A 53 3.06 8.65 -8.72
C ALA A 53 2.54 7.47 -9.52
N GLY A 54 3.41 6.93 -10.38
CA GLY A 54 3.25 5.63 -10.99
C GLY A 54 4.33 4.69 -10.49
N LEU A 55 3.98 3.45 -10.22
CA LEU A 55 4.90 2.44 -9.74
C LEU A 55 4.70 1.09 -10.41
N GLY A 56 5.74 0.28 -10.37
CA GLY A 56 5.73 -1.11 -10.78
C GLY A 56 6.81 -1.91 -10.06
N GLY A 57 6.57 -3.22 -9.93
CA GLY A 57 7.50 -4.11 -9.26
C GLY A 57 6.93 -5.49 -9.00
N SER A 58 7.45 -6.13 -7.96
CA SER A 58 7.01 -7.44 -7.50
C SER A 58 6.81 -7.43 -5.99
N PHE A 59 5.80 -8.12 -5.52
CA PHE A 59 5.55 -8.37 -4.11
C PHE A 59 5.01 -9.80 -3.93
N ALA A 60 5.53 -10.56 -2.96
CA ALA A 60 5.18 -11.97 -2.75
C ALA A 60 5.25 -12.80 -4.05
N ASP A 61 6.30 -12.58 -4.87
CA ASP A 61 6.51 -13.17 -6.19
C ASP A 61 5.41 -12.86 -7.23
N LYS A 62 4.57 -11.89 -6.96
CA LYS A 62 3.48 -11.43 -7.84
C LYS A 62 3.77 -10.03 -8.38
N GLY A 63 3.34 -9.78 -9.61
CA GLY A 63 3.44 -8.45 -10.22
C GLY A 63 2.53 -7.45 -9.53
N ILE A 64 3.08 -6.25 -9.30
CA ILE A 64 2.34 -5.09 -8.79
C ILE A 64 2.63 -3.88 -9.67
N TYR A 65 1.60 -3.14 -10.05
CA TYR A 65 1.73 -1.87 -10.76
C TYR A 65 0.49 -1.01 -10.55
N GLY A 66 0.67 0.29 -10.59
CA GLY A 66 -0.44 1.22 -10.44
C GLY A 66 -0.01 2.66 -10.26
N GLY A 67 -0.99 3.48 -9.89
CA GLY A 67 -0.84 4.87 -9.56
C GLY A 67 -1.34 5.20 -8.17
N LEU A 68 -0.74 6.21 -7.59
CA LEU A 68 -1.18 6.81 -6.34
C LEU A 68 -1.18 8.32 -6.43
N GLY A 69 -2.01 8.97 -5.66
CA GLY A 69 -2.12 10.41 -5.59
C GLY A 69 -2.44 10.86 -4.18
N SER A 70 -1.93 12.02 -3.81
CA SER A 70 -2.21 12.67 -2.53
C SER A 70 -2.54 14.14 -2.77
N PHE A 71 -3.38 14.66 -1.91
CA PHE A 71 -3.74 16.06 -1.87
C PHE A 71 -3.70 16.54 -0.43
N SER A 72 -2.93 17.60 -0.16
CA SER A 72 -2.77 18.18 1.17
C SER A 72 -3.11 19.66 1.19
N MET A 73 -3.69 20.11 2.31
CA MET A 73 -4.04 21.51 2.52
C MET A 73 -3.98 21.91 3.99
N PRO A 74 -3.74 23.19 4.29
CA PRO A 74 -3.78 23.68 5.66
C PRO A 74 -5.21 23.75 6.19
N LEU A 75 -5.39 23.43 7.47
CA LEU A 75 -6.60 23.70 8.26
C LEU A 75 -6.26 24.76 9.32
N GLY A 76 -6.41 26.02 8.95
CA GLY A 76 -5.93 27.13 9.77
C GLY A 76 -4.41 27.21 9.75
N CYS A 77 -3.77 27.26 10.90
CA CYS A 77 -2.34 27.49 11.01
C CYS A 77 -1.53 26.21 11.26
N GLU A 78 -1.74 25.60 12.40
CA GLU A 78 -0.90 24.50 12.90
C GLU A 78 -1.41 23.12 12.49
N PHE A 79 -2.59 23.05 11.85
CA PHE A 79 -3.20 21.81 11.42
C PHE A 79 -3.19 21.68 9.90
N GLY A 80 -3.15 20.46 9.44
CA GLY A 80 -3.26 20.08 8.04
C GLY A 80 -4.09 18.83 7.86
N VAL A 81 -4.60 18.68 6.65
CA VAL A 81 -5.28 17.48 6.20
C VAL A 81 -4.63 16.97 4.92
N GLN A 82 -4.52 15.65 4.78
CA GLN A 82 -4.15 15.00 3.53
C GLN A 82 -5.16 13.90 3.21
N ILE A 83 -5.46 13.75 1.93
CA ILE A 83 -6.26 12.65 1.39
C ILE A 83 -5.41 11.95 0.35
N ASP A 84 -5.34 10.62 0.45
CA ASP A 84 -4.61 9.77 -0.47
C ASP A 84 -5.56 8.82 -1.20
N GLY A 85 -5.20 8.46 -2.41
CA GLY A 85 -5.88 7.46 -3.19
C GLY A 85 -4.89 6.64 -4.02
N SER A 86 -5.20 5.38 -4.23
CA SER A 86 -4.43 4.55 -5.15
C SER A 86 -5.31 3.60 -5.95
N ALA A 87 -4.86 3.26 -7.15
CA ALA A 87 -5.51 2.27 -7.99
C ALA A 87 -4.47 1.57 -8.87
N GLY A 88 -4.63 0.26 -9.02
CA GLY A 88 -3.73 -0.54 -9.83
C GLY A 88 -4.08 -2.02 -9.83
N SER A 89 -3.06 -2.83 -9.98
CA SER A 89 -3.20 -4.29 -10.03
C SER A 89 -2.15 -4.96 -9.17
N PHE A 90 -2.59 -5.97 -8.45
CA PHE A 90 -1.75 -6.94 -7.76
C PHE A 90 -2.22 -8.35 -8.10
N ASP A 91 -1.30 -9.21 -8.51
CA ASP A 91 -1.59 -10.58 -8.99
C ASP A 91 -2.69 -10.59 -10.08
N SER A 92 -2.60 -9.64 -11.04
CA SER A 92 -3.56 -9.45 -12.14
C SER A 92 -4.99 -9.11 -11.69
N ARG A 93 -5.21 -8.72 -10.43
CA ARG A 93 -6.48 -8.31 -9.85
C ARG A 93 -6.44 -6.84 -9.47
N PHE A 94 -7.59 -6.18 -9.55
CA PHE A 94 -7.68 -4.78 -9.13
C PHE A 94 -7.36 -4.63 -7.65
N LEU A 95 -6.51 -3.65 -7.35
CA LEU A 95 -6.18 -3.19 -6.01
C LEU A 95 -6.37 -1.68 -5.94
N GLY A 96 -7.15 -1.21 -4.98
CA GLY A 96 -7.37 0.21 -4.77
C GLY A 96 -7.47 0.58 -3.31
N SER A 97 -7.17 1.83 -2.97
CA SER A 97 -7.34 2.32 -1.61
C SER A 97 -7.64 3.81 -1.54
N ALA A 98 -8.15 4.19 -0.38
CA ALA A 98 -8.25 5.58 0.05
C ALA A 98 -7.72 5.71 1.47
N ALA A 99 -7.08 6.85 1.78
CA ALA A 99 -6.63 7.15 3.12
C ALA A 99 -6.82 8.63 3.45
N GLY A 100 -6.81 8.95 4.74
CA GLY A 100 -6.92 10.30 5.24
C GLY A 100 -6.03 10.51 6.45
N HIS A 101 -5.52 11.73 6.55
CA HIS A 101 -4.64 12.20 7.61
C HIS A 101 -5.20 13.51 8.16
N LEU A 102 -5.27 13.62 9.46
CA LEU A 102 -5.52 14.89 10.17
C LEU A 102 -4.38 15.08 11.17
N PHE A 103 -3.63 16.14 11.02
CA PHE A 103 -2.38 16.31 11.79
C PHE A 103 -2.12 17.75 12.21
N TRP A 104 -1.47 17.90 13.34
CA TRP A 104 -0.69 19.06 13.73
C TRP A 104 0.74 18.90 13.19
N ARG A 105 1.36 19.98 12.73
CA ARG A 105 2.76 19.97 12.29
C ARG A 105 3.46 21.28 12.56
N ASP A 106 4.67 21.16 13.09
CA ASP A 106 5.70 22.19 13.04
C ASP A 106 6.84 21.68 12.12
N PRO A 107 7.03 22.27 10.93
CA PRO A 107 8.04 21.81 9.96
C PRO A 107 9.47 21.75 10.49
N ALA A 108 9.78 22.48 11.58
CA ALA A 108 11.08 22.44 12.22
C ALA A 108 11.23 21.31 13.27
N LYS A 109 10.12 20.77 13.79
CA LYS A 109 10.12 19.81 14.90
C LYS A 109 9.55 18.45 14.54
N GLY A 110 8.36 18.43 13.94
CA GLY A 110 7.68 17.18 13.64
C GLY A 110 6.19 17.33 13.35
N LEU A 111 5.54 16.18 13.27
CA LEU A 111 4.11 16.01 13.00
C LEU A 111 3.53 15.06 14.05
N LEU A 112 2.29 15.29 14.44
CA LEU A 112 1.47 14.37 15.22
C LEU A 112 0.05 14.40 14.66
N GLY A 113 -0.49 13.22 14.35
CA GLY A 113 -1.78 13.13 13.70
C GLY A 113 -2.50 11.82 13.92
N VAL A 114 -3.60 11.68 13.20
CA VAL A 114 -4.40 10.47 13.09
C VAL A 114 -4.50 10.09 11.62
N TYR A 115 -4.25 8.83 11.37
CA TYR A 115 -4.31 8.19 10.07
C TYR A 115 -5.47 7.19 10.03
N GLY A 116 -6.15 7.13 8.88
CA GLY A 116 -7.11 6.08 8.58
C GLY A 116 -7.06 5.68 7.11
N SER A 117 -7.16 4.39 6.82
CA SER A 117 -7.20 3.90 5.44
C SER A 117 -8.17 2.76 5.23
N TYR A 118 -8.64 2.65 3.99
CA TYR A 118 -9.43 1.55 3.45
C TYR A 118 -8.76 1.03 2.21
N THR A 119 -8.59 -0.28 2.11
CA THR A 119 -8.02 -0.97 0.95
C THR A 119 -8.96 -2.05 0.48
N PHE A 120 -9.14 -2.15 -0.83
CA PHE A 120 -9.90 -3.17 -1.51
C PHE A 120 -9.02 -3.90 -2.53
N TRP A 121 -9.01 -5.24 -2.47
CA TRP A 121 -8.37 -6.10 -3.46
C TRP A 121 -9.40 -7.06 -4.03
N ASP A 122 -9.56 -7.06 -5.36
CA ASP A 122 -10.54 -7.91 -6.07
C ASP A 122 -10.06 -9.36 -6.17
N GLN A 123 -9.88 -9.97 -5.00
CA GLN A 123 -9.51 -11.37 -4.83
C GLN A 123 -10.56 -12.08 -4.00
N ALA A 124 -10.95 -13.30 -4.40
CA ALA A 124 -11.86 -14.17 -3.67
C ALA A 124 -13.19 -13.50 -3.26
N GLY A 125 -13.77 -12.67 -4.15
CA GLY A 125 -15.01 -11.92 -3.85
C GLY A 125 -14.81 -10.60 -3.13
N GLY A 126 -13.59 -10.14 -2.98
CA GLY A 126 -13.24 -8.81 -2.48
C GLY A 126 -12.69 -8.80 -1.05
N VAL A 127 -11.36 -8.79 -0.93
CA VAL A 127 -10.65 -8.59 0.33
C VAL A 127 -10.68 -7.11 0.70
N ARG A 128 -11.04 -6.79 1.93
CA ARG A 128 -11.10 -5.43 2.47
C ARG A 128 -10.30 -5.34 3.74
N ALA A 129 -9.41 -4.35 3.79
CA ALA A 129 -8.59 -4.07 4.96
C ALA A 129 -8.69 -2.61 5.35
N ASN A 130 -8.76 -2.35 6.63
CA ASN A 130 -8.81 -1.02 7.21
C ASN A 130 -7.70 -0.87 8.23
N HIS A 131 -7.15 0.34 8.31
CA HIS A 131 -6.19 0.73 9.34
C HIS A 131 -6.65 2.03 9.97
N ILE A 132 -6.50 2.15 11.27
CA ILE A 132 -6.72 3.40 11.99
C ILE A 132 -5.74 3.47 13.16
N GLY A 133 -5.14 4.65 13.34
CA GLY A 133 -4.25 4.88 14.48
C GLY A 133 -3.55 6.22 14.45
N PRO A 134 -2.80 6.53 15.52
CA PRO A 134 -1.91 7.69 15.55
C PRO A 134 -0.77 7.56 14.55
N GLU A 135 -0.36 8.71 14.02
CA GLU A 135 0.85 8.86 13.23
C GLU A 135 1.71 9.99 13.76
N GLY A 136 2.99 9.93 13.50
CA GLY A 136 3.91 10.97 13.92
C GLY A 136 5.21 11.00 13.14
N GLU A 137 5.81 12.18 13.10
CA GLU A 137 7.14 12.40 12.54
C GLU A 137 7.96 13.28 13.48
N LEU A 138 9.27 13.02 13.54
CA LEU A 138 10.22 13.85 14.25
C LEU A 138 11.34 14.28 13.29
N TYR A 139 11.69 15.57 13.30
CA TYR A 139 12.67 16.15 12.42
C TYR A 139 13.91 16.60 13.21
N TYR A 140 15.07 16.07 12.86
CA TYR A 140 16.33 16.47 13.48
C TYR A 140 17.44 16.61 12.43
N GLY A 141 17.76 17.86 12.08
CA GLY A 141 18.71 18.13 11.00
C GLY A 141 18.30 17.43 9.70
N ARG A 142 19.12 16.52 9.21
CA ARG A 142 18.85 15.70 8.03
C ARG A 142 18.13 14.36 8.34
N TRP A 143 17.85 14.08 9.61
CA TRP A 143 17.12 12.89 10.02
C TRP A 143 15.62 13.14 10.08
N THR A 144 14.86 12.13 9.78
CA THR A 144 13.40 12.09 9.97
C THR A 144 13.03 10.72 10.51
N LEU A 145 12.41 10.66 11.69
CA LEU A 145 11.75 9.48 12.22
C LEU A 145 10.27 9.62 11.89
N GLN A 146 9.68 8.60 11.26
CA GLN A 146 8.27 8.58 10.89
C GLN A 146 7.64 7.30 11.42
N GLY A 147 6.43 7.38 11.91
CA GLY A 147 5.72 6.19 12.40
C GLY A 147 4.20 6.35 12.31
N VAL A 148 3.54 5.25 12.04
CA VAL A 148 2.11 5.06 12.20
C VAL A 148 1.87 3.71 12.86
N GLY A 149 0.89 3.62 13.72
CA GLY A 149 0.53 2.35 14.34
C GLY A 149 -0.87 2.40 14.92
N GLY A 150 -1.50 1.25 15.07
CA GLY A 150 -2.88 1.20 15.53
C GLY A 150 -3.53 -0.14 15.31
N VAL A 151 -4.76 -0.12 14.84
CA VAL A 151 -5.57 -1.31 14.63
C VAL A 151 -5.81 -1.56 13.14
N GLU A 152 -5.46 -2.76 12.70
CA GLU A 152 -5.86 -3.35 11.42
C GLU A 152 -7.10 -4.20 11.62
N PHE A 153 -8.09 -4.10 10.72
CA PHE A 153 -9.29 -4.94 10.72
C PHE A 153 -9.90 -5.02 9.31
N GLY A 154 -10.68 -6.06 9.05
CA GLY A 154 -11.28 -6.22 7.74
C GLY A 154 -12.31 -7.33 7.67
N ASN A 155 -12.50 -7.88 6.45
CA ASN A 155 -13.45 -8.96 6.23
C ASN A 155 -12.77 -10.33 6.12
N THR A 156 -13.57 -11.36 6.25
CA THR A 156 -13.25 -12.71 5.80
C THR A 156 -13.97 -12.96 4.50
N THR A 157 -13.26 -13.45 3.49
CA THR A 157 -13.84 -13.81 2.19
C THR A 157 -13.23 -15.09 1.68
N SER A 158 -13.98 -15.85 0.89
CA SER A 158 -13.54 -17.13 0.36
C SER A 158 -13.94 -17.27 -1.09
N ALA A 159 -13.12 -17.96 -1.87
CA ALA A 159 -13.43 -18.36 -3.23
C ALA A 159 -13.09 -19.83 -3.43
N THR A 160 -13.93 -20.51 -4.22
CA THR A 160 -13.67 -21.89 -4.64
C THR A 160 -12.88 -21.85 -5.94
N ILE A 161 -11.73 -22.52 -5.95
CA ILE A 161 -10.86 -22.66 -7.12
C ILE A 161 -10.65 -24.17 -7.36
N GLY A 162 -11.39 -24.72 -8.31
CA GLY A 162 -11.47 -26.18 -8.46
C GLY A 162 -12.07 -26.79 -7.19
N ASP A 163 -11.38 -27.78 -6.62
CA ASP A 163 -11.80 -28.48 -5.39
C ASP A 163 -11.27 -27.84 -4.10
N ILE A 164 -10.65 -26.65 -4.18
CA ILE A 164 -10.02 -25.96 -3.04
C ILE A 164 -10.81 -24.71 -2.71
N ILE A 165 -11.16 -24.53 -1.43
CA ILE A 165 -11.65 -23.25 -0.91
C ILE A 165 -10.43 -22.45 -0.41
N GLN A 166 -10.17 -21.34 -1.05
CA GLN A 166 -9.19 -20.38 -0.62
C GLN A 166 -9.87 -19.31 0.23
N THR A 167 -9.43 -19.13 1.48
CA THR A 167 -10.00 -18.16 2.42
C THR A 167 -8.97 -17.10 2.74
N TYR A 168 -9.40 -15.84 2.66
CA TYR A 168 -8.67 -14.66 3.11
C TYR A 168 -9.38 -14.11 4.35
N GLU A 169 -8.65 -13.97 5.43
CA GLU A 169 -9.17 -13.46 6.69
C GLU A 169 -8.31 -12.28 7.17
N ILE A 170 -8.89 -11.09 7.18
CA ILE A 170 -8.25 -9.91 7.75
C ILE A 170 -8.66 -9.80 9.22
N LYS A 171 -7.79 -10.30 10.09
CA LYS A 171 -8.03 -10.32 11.54
C LYS A 171 -7.87 -8.93 12.14
N THR A 172 -8.67 -8.64 13.18
CA THR A 172 -8.43 -7.47 14.01
C THR A 172 -7.15 -7.68 14.81
N ARG A 173 -6.15 -6.80 14.59
CA ARG A 173 -4.83 -6.87 15.25
C ARG A 173 -4.14 -5.52 15.28
N PHE A 174 -3.06 -5.43 16.02
CA PHE A 174 -2.15 -4.29 15.95
C PHE A 174 -1.42 -4.27 14.60
N PHE A 175 -1.11 -3.07 14.10
CA PHE A 175 -0.20 -2.84 12.99
C PHE A 175 0.75 -1.70 13.31
N ASP A 176 1.93 -1.71 12.69
CA ASP A 176 2.82 -0.55 12.67
C ASP A 176 3.63 -0.46 11.38
N GLN A 177 4.04 0.77 11.08
CA GLN A 177 5.05 1.10 10.09
C GLN A 177 5.94 2.20 10.66
N VAL A 178 7.24 1.95 10.73
CA VAL A 178 8.22 2.91 11.25
C VAL A 178 9.34 3.07 10.25
N ASN A 179 9.78 4.30 9.99
CA ASN A 179 10.90 4.63 9.12
C ASN A 179 11.89 5.53 9.85
N VAL A 180 13.17 5.25 9.71
CA VAL A 180 14.26 6.18 9.97
C VAL A 180 14.81 6.60 8.62
N GLY A 181 14.61 7.86 8.27
CA GLY A 181 15.05 8.46 7.03
C GLY A 181 16.22 9.40 7.24
N TYR A 182 17.13 9.43 6.28
CA TYR A 182 18.25 10.37 6.25
C TYR A 182 18.38 11.00 4.87
N TYR A 183 18.51 12.32 4.84
CA TYR A 183 18.74 13.06 3.60
C TYR A 183 20.26 13.21 3.38
N LEU A 184 20.80 12.40 2.47
CA LEU A 184 22.21 12.50 2.02
C LEU A 184 22.46 13.88 1.40
N GLN A 185 21.51 14.35 0.62
CA GLN A 185 21.41 15.68 0.04
C GLN A 185 19.97 16.18 0.23
N ASP A 186 19.73 17.47 0.09
CA ASP A 186 18.38 18.05 0.26
C ASP A 186 17.33 17.45 -0.67
N ASN A 187 17.78 16.86 -1.79
CA ASN A 187 16.93 16.19 -2.77
C ASN A 187 17.13 14.66 -2.82
N PHE A 188 17.89 14.08 -1.91
CA PHE A 188 18.12 12.64 -1.88
C PHE A 188 17.92 12.06 -0.48
N LYS A 189 16.84 11.33 -0.28
CA LYS A 189 16.46 10.62 0.95
C LYS A 189 16.72 9.13 0.80
N LEU A 190 17.32 8.52 1.81
CA LEU A 190 17.30 7.07 2.04
C LEU A 190 16.54 6.80 3.34
N PHE A 191 15.96 5.60 3.45
CA PHE A 191 15.32 5.15 4.68
C PHE A 191 15.50 3.66 4.92
N ILE A 192 15.42 3.30 6.19
CA ILE A 192 15.25 1.94 6.67
C ILE A 192 14.09 1.94 7.66
N GLY A 193 13.32 0.85 7.71
CA GLY A 193 12.13 0.83 8.54
C GLY A 193 11.67 -0.56 8.90
N HIS A 194 10.72 -0.60 9.82
CA HIS A 194 10.00 -1.79 10.25
C HIS A 194 8.57 -1.74 9.75
N ARG A 195 8.02 -2.90 9.46
CA ARG A 195 6.62 -3.12 9.12
C ARG A 195 6.09 -4.29 9.93
N TYR A 196 4.97 -4.08 10.59
CA TYR A 196 4.15 -5.16 11.13
C TYR A 196 2.74 -5.03 10.56
N LEU A 197 2.46 -5.78 9.52
CA LEU A 197 1.22 -5.72 8.76
C LEU A 197 0.75 -7.15 8.45
N GLY A 198 -0.55 -7.40 8.51
CA GLY A 198 -1.09 -8.75 8.27
C GLY A 198 -0.61 -9.80 9.28
N GLY A 199 -0.07 -9.37 10.44
CA GLY A 199 0.54 -10.28 11.43
C GLY A 199 1.91 -10.79 11.08
N LYS A 200 2.64 -10.12 10.17
CA LYS A 200 3.99 -10.47 9.72
C LYS A 200 4.92 -9.28 9.88
N HIS A 201 6.16 -9.57 10.27
CA HIS A 201 7.23 -8.58 10.36
C HIS A 201 8.02 -8.49 9.06
N ALA A 202 8.43 -7.29 8.70
CA ALA A 202 9.39 -7.07 7.63
C ALA A 202 10.28 -5.87 7.91
N LEU A 203 11.51 -5.97 7.41
CA LEU A 203 12.40 -4.86 7.20
C LEU A 203 12.00 -4.16 5.90
N ALA A 204 11.84 -2.84 5.92
CA ALA A 204 11.68 -2.01 4.74
C ALA A 204 12.92 -1.15 4.54
N PHE A 205 13.27 -0.90 3.30
CA PHE A 205 14.34 0.04 2.95
C PHE A 205 14.05 0.65 1.59
N GLY A 206 14.56 1.83 1.35
CA GLY A 206 14.32 2.51 0.09
C GLY A 206 14.92 3.89 0.03
N GLY A 207 14.55 4.60 -1.02
CA GLY A 207 15.01 5.96 -1.22
C GLY A 207 14.18 6.71 -2.24
N GLU A 208 14.41 8.01 -2.25
CA GLU A 208 13.77 8.93 -3.16
C GLU A 208 14.77 10.02 -3.58
N TYR A 209 14.87 10.26 -4.88
CA TYR A 209 15.71 11.30 -5.47
C TYR A 209 14.84 12.30 -6.22
N GLY A 210 14.74 13.52 -5.69
CA GLY A 210 14.00 14.62 -6.27
C GLY A 210 14.82 15.42 -7.26
N ILE A 211 14.23 15.72 -8.40
CA ILE A 211 14.77 16.60 -9.44
C ILE A 211 13.88 17.85 -9.44
N PRO A 212 14.30 18.95 -8.79
CA PRO A 212 13.54 20.18 -8.79
C PRO A 212 13.31 20.71 -10.20
N MET A 213 12.09 21.11 -10.46
CA MET A 213 11.70 21.85 -11.66
C MET A 213 11.24 23.25 -11.24
N SER A 214 10.85 24.08 -12.19
CA SER A 214 10.31 25.40 -11.89
C SER A 214 8.82 25.36 -11.57
N HIS A 215 8.30 26.47 -11.04
CA HIS A 215 6.88 26.71 -10.79
C HIS A 215 6.25 25.74 -9.77
N GLY A 216 6.98 25.39 -8.73
CA GLY A 216 6.46 24.55 -7.66
C GLY A 216 6.37 23.06 -8.02
N VAL A 217 6.93 22.63 -9.14
CA VAL A 217 6.94 21.25 -9.59
C VAL A 217 8.26 20.54 -9.24
N MET A 218 8.19 19.27 -8.89
CA MET A 218 9.35 18.39 -8.73
C MET A 218 9.02 17.02 -9.31
N THR A 219 9.95 16.44 -10.05
CA THR A 219 9.91 15.02 -10.42
C THR A 219 10.83 14.26 -9.47
N ALA A 220 10.41 13.09 -9.01
CA ALA A 220 11.25 12.24 -8.19
C ALA A 220 11.24 10.80 -8.68
N LEU A 221 12.37 10.14 -8.55
CA LEU A 221 12.53 8.70 -8.66
C LEU A 221 12.46 8.11 -7.25
N PHE A 222 11.69 7.04 -7.07
CA PHE A 222 11.66 6.36 -5.79
C PHE A 222 11.71 4.85 -5.96
N ALA A 223 12.20 4.17 -4.93
CA ALA A 223 12.16 2.72 -4.82
C ALA A 223 12.01 2.30 -3.35
N GLU A 224 11.31 1.19 -3.13
CA GLU A 224 11.20 0.54 -1.83
C GLU A 224 11.35 -0.97 -2.00
N GLY A 225 12.08 -1.58 -1.07
CA GLY A 225 12.17 -3.02 -0.90
C GLY A 225 11.70 -3.42 0.48
N ARG A 226 11.10 -4.60 0.58
CA ARG A 226 10.71 -5.23 1.85
C ARG A 226 11.24 -6.64 1.91
N PHE A 227 11.69 -7.05 3.08
CA PHE A 227 12.17 -8.40 3.34
C PHE A 227 11.69 -8.83 4.73
N GLY A 228 10.86 -9.85 4.79
CA GLY A 228 10.21 -10.25 6.03
C GLY A 228 9.73 -11.69 6.04
N GLU A 229 8.80 -11.98 6.92
CA GLU A 229 8.29 -13.30 7.20
C GLU A 229 7.44 -13.87 6.05
N GLY A 230 7.72 -15.11 5.65
CA GLY A 230 6.94 -15.80 4.62
C GLY A 230 7.00 -15.07 3.28
N ASP A 231 5.83 -14.74 2.76
CA ASP A 231 5.65 -14.01 1.50
C ASP A 231 5.72 -12.47 1.65
N PHE A 232 6.12 -11.95 2.82
CA PHE A 232 6.26 -10.52 3.06
C PHE A 232 7.59 -9.99 2.51
N HIS A 233 7.82 -10.18 1.23
CA HIS A 233 8.98 -9.67 0.51
C HIS A 233 8.57 -9.05 -0.81
N GLY A 234 9.31 -8.07 -1.27
CA GLY A 234 9.04 -7.41 -2.54
C GLY A 234 9.93 -6.22 -2.81
N VAL A 235 9.90 -5.75 -4.04
CA VAL A 235 10.59 -4.55 -4.50
C VAL A 235 9.73 -3.86 -5.54
N TRP A 236 9.61 -2.56 -5.41
CA TRP A 236 8.94 -1.71 -6.40
C TRP A 236 9.60 -0.34 -6.48
N GLY A 237 9.33 0.34 -7.56
CA GLY A 237 9.83 1.69 -7.77
C GLY A 237 9.03 2.40 -8.84
N GLY A 238 9.29 3.67 -9.00
CA GLY A 238 8.54 4.49 -9.93
C GLY A 238 8.96 5.94 -10.01
N LEU A 239 8.08 6.69 -10.65
CA LEU A 239 8.17 8.13 -10.80
C LEU A 239 7.09 8.80 -9.93
N ARG A 240 7.47 9.90 -9.29
CA ARG A 240 6.57 10.75 -8.51
C ARG A 240 6.69 12.18 -8.98
N PHE A 241 5.56 12.85 -9.09
CA PHE A 241 5.48 14.27 -9.43
C PHE A 241 4.83 15.00 -8.25
N TYR A 242 5.51 16.02 -7.77
CA TYR A 242 5.02 16.91 -6.73
C TYR A 242 4.57 18.23 -7.34
N PHE A 243 3.47 18.75 -6.83
CA PHE A 243 2.90 20.03 -7.20
C PHE A 243 2.68 20.86 -5.94
N GLY A 244 3.23 22.06 -5.90
CA GLY A 244 3.12 22.94 -4.74
C GLY A 244 3.17 24.41 -5.13
N GLN A 245 3.08 25.27 -4.11
CA GLN A 245 3.03 26.71 -4.33
C GLN A 245 4.41 27.33 -4.64
N LYS A 246 5.48 26.65 -4.24
CA LYS A 246 6.85 27.21 -4.28
C LYS A 246 7.85 26.15 -4.71
N ASP A 247 8.95 26.62 -5.29
CA ASP A 247 10.10 25.76 -5.55
C ASP A 247 10.77 25.38 -4.23
N LYS A 248 10.84 24.09 -3.95
CA LYS A 248 11.36 23.52 -2.71
C LYS A 248 12.23 22.31 -2.99
N THR A 249 13.20 22.07 -2.11
CA THR A 249 13.93 20.80 -2.07
C THR A 249 13.03 19.67 -1.56
N LEU A 250 13.42 18.41 -1.78
CA LEU A 250 12.67 17.24 -1.35
C LEU A 250 12.46 17.22 0.17
N ILE A 251 13.50 17.54 0.95
CA ILE A 251 13.40 17.59 2.42
C ILE A 251 12.37 18.64 2.88
N ARG A 252 12.31 19.78 2.19
CA ARG A 252 11.31 20.81 2.50
C ARG A 252 9.91 20.37 2.10
N ARG A 253 9.74 19.74 0.95
CA ARG A 253 8.42 19.20 0.56
C ARG A 253 7.88 18.21 1.59
N HIS A 254 8.69 17.26 2.01
CA HIS A 254 8.26 16.28 3.00
C HIS A 254 7.90 16.89 4.36
N ARG A 255 8.48 18.05 4.72
CA ARG A 255 8.26 18.70 6.03
C ARG A 255 7.26 19.84 5.99
N GLU A 256 7.04 20.47 4.83
CA GLU A 256 6.22 21.66 4.69
C GLU A 256 4.96 21.43 3.85
N ASP A 257 4.95 20.43 2.97
CA ASP A 257 3.85 20.16 2.04
C ASP A 257 3.13 18.85 2.39
N ASP A 258 3.62 17.75 1.85
CA ASP A 258 2.96 16.45 1.90
C ASP A 258 3.57 15.54 2.97
N PRO A 259 2.84 15.11 4.01
CA PRO A 259 3.29 14.05 4.90
C PRO A 259 3.42 12.70 4.17
N ASN A 260 3.98 11.72 4.87
CA ASN A 260 4.12 10.38 4.32
C ASN A 260 2.75 9.76 4.01
N ASP A 261 2.56 9.27 2.79
CA ASP A 261 1.33 8.61 2.33
C ASP A 261 1.24 7.12 2.74
N TRP A 262 2.22 6.62 3.50
CA TRP A 262 2.34 5.22 3.95
C TRP A 262 2.17 4.19 2.82
N GLY A 263 2.53 4.60 1.59
CA GLY A 263 2.47 3.76 0.39
C GLY A 263 1.08 3.66 -0.21
N GLY A 264 0.16 4.53 0.18
CA GLY A 264 -1.21 4.62 -0.36
C GLY A 264 -1.85 3.26 -0.53
N GLY A 265 -2.46 2.48 -0.13
CA GLY A 265 -3.03 1.15 -0.33
C GLY A 265 -2.11 0.06 -0.86
N PHE A 266 -1.16 0.41 -1.73
CA PHE A 266 -0.15 -0.56 -2.16
C PHE A 266 0.74 -0.99 -1.00
N GLY A 267 1.06 -0.07 -0.08
CA GLY A 267 1.83 -0.39 1.10
C GLY A 267 1.07 -1.23 2.13
N ASN A 268 -0.21 -1.01 2.27
CA ASN A 268 -1.04 -1.58 3.33
C ASN A 268 -1.87 -2.79 2.88
N GLY A 269 -2.46 -2.73 1.67
CA GLY A 269 -3.38 -3.76 1.20
C GLY A 269 -2.73 -5.07 0.78
N ILE A 270 -1.50 -5.00 0.28
CA ILE A 270 -0.78 -6.17 -0.24
C ILE A 270 -0.35 -7.11 0.89
N ASN A 271 0.02 -6.54 2.04
CA ASN A 271 0.51 -7.32 3.19
C ASN A 271 -0.61 -7.99 3.99
N ASN A 272 -1.84 -7.56 3.75
CA ASN A 272 -3.04 -8.15 4.34
C ASN A 272 -3.48 -9.42 3.60
N GLY A 273 -2.69 -9.92 2.67
CA GLY A 273 -2.82 -11.29 2.22
C GLY A 273 -2.76 -12.16 3.46
N GLY A 274 -3.92 -12.30 4.12
CA GLY A 274 -4.10 -13.16 5.27
C GLY A 274 -3.47 -14.50 4.94
N SER A 275 -3.01 -15.22 5.94
CA SER A 275 -2.51 -16.56 5.80
C SER A 275 -3.36 -17.30 4.76
N THR A 276 -2.85 -17.39 3.53
CA THR A 276 -3.44 -18.22 2.49
C THR A 276 -3.14 -19.65 2.89
N THR A 277 -3.89 -20.17 3.84
CA THR A 277 -3.93 -21.58 4.07
C THR A 277 -5.02 -22.09 3.15
N PRO A 278 -4.71 -22.77 2.05
CA PRO A 278 -5.72 -23.51 1.32
C PRO A 278 -6.34 -24.47 2.33
N THR A 279 -7.57 -24.24 2.70
CA THR A 279 -8.33 -25.26 3.44
C THR A 279 -8.96 -26.15 2.39
N PRO A 280 -8.49 -27.37 2.18
CA PRO A 280 -9.15 -28.29 1.29
C PRO A 280 -10.56 -28.50 1.84
N THR A 281 -11.58 -28.23 1.05
CA THR A 281 -12.93 -28.75 1.33
C THR A 281 -12.85 -30.27 1.13
N GLN A 282 -12.49 -30.97 2.19
CA GLN A 282 -12.77 -32.38 2.24
C GLN A 282 -14.28 -32.55 2.40
N ASN A 283 -15.02 -32.59 1.28
CA ASN A 283 -16.22 -33.39 1.22
C ASN A 283 -15.74 -34.86 1.14
N CYS A 284 -14.95 -35.28 2.11
CA CYS A 284 -14.69 -36.70 2.30
C CYS A 284 -15.98 -37.28 2.86
N CYS A 285 -16.73 -38.01 2.05
CA CYS A 285 -17.65 -38.98 2.59
C CYS A 285 -16.89 -39.81 3.62
N PRO A 286 -17.37 -40.01 4.85
CA PRO A 286 -16.73 -40.90 5.78
C PRO A 286 -16.70 -42.29 5.14
N VAL A 287 -15.53 -42.73 4.71
CA VAL A 287 -15.36 -44.13 4.32
C VAL A 287 -15.38 -44.91 5.65
N SER A 288 -16.60 -45.32 6.02
CA SER A 288 -16.80 -46.30 7.07
C SER A 288 -16.16 -47.60 6.57
N GLY A 289 -14.95 -47.93 7.04
CA GLY A 289 -14.42 -49.24 6.79
C GLY A 289 -12.96 -49.39 6.49
N ILE A 290 -12.06 -48.51 6.94
CA ILE A 290 -10.60 -48.86 6.93
C ILE A 290 -10.18 -49.20 8.36
N ASN A 291 -10.64 -50.35 8.84
CA ASN A 291 -10.15 -50.94 10.09
C ASN A 291 -9.02 -51.95 9.89
N ASN A 292 -8.43 -52.09 8.68
CA ASN A 292 -7.35 -53.00 8.46
C ASN A 292 -6.31 -52.46 7.46
N LEU A 293 -5.57 -51.41 7.85
CA LEU A 293 -4.31 -51.11 7.18
C LEU A 293 -3.20 -51.95 7.83
N ILE A 294 -2.95 -53.12 7.29
CA ILE A 294 -1.78 -53.94 7.67
C ILE A 294 -0.54 -53.27 7.06
N LEU A 295 0.20 -52.52 7.86
CA LEU A 295 1.48 -51.97 7.47
C LEU A 295 2.48 -53.12 7.26
N LYS A 296 3.03 -53.24 6.06
CA LYS A 296 4.16 -54.13 5.81
C LYS A 296 5.38 -53.59 6.55
N PRO A 297 6.18 -54.45 7.19
CA PRO A 297 7.41 -54.02 7.85
C PRO A 297 8.39 -53.44 6.80
N GLY A 298 8.77 -52.15 6.94
CA GLY A 298 9.74 -51.50 6.06
C GLY A 298 9.26 -50.23 5.35
N THR A 299 8.00 -49.79 5.51
CA THR A 299 7.49 -48.57 4.91
C THR A 299 8.02 -47.36 5.67
N GLN A 300 8.72 -46.44 4.98
CA GLN A 300 9.22 -45.20 5.60
C GLN A 300 8.11 -44.19 5.81
N LEU A 301 8.20 -43.38 6.88
CA LEU A 301 7.24 -42.36 7.26
C LEU A 301 6.93 -41.32 6.16
N ALA A 302 7.85 -41.11 5.21
CA ALA A 302 7.65 -40.18 4.09
C ALA A 302 6.60 -40.70 3.06
N GLU A 303 6.41 -42.02 2.92
CA GLU A 303 5.37 -42.56 2.04
C GLU A 303 3.96 -42.49 2.64
N LEU A 304 3.86 -42.42 3.97
CA LEU A 304 2.55 -42.29 4.64
C LEU A 304 1.91 -40.93 4.43
N GLN A 305 2.68 -39.84 4.26
CA GLN A 305 2.15 -38.49 4.03
C GLN A 305 1.57 -38.31 2.61
N VAL A 306 2.07 -39.05 1.63
CA VAL A 306 1.57 -38.98 0.26
C VAL A 306 0.27 -39.77 0.09
N ALA A 307 0.13 -40.87 0.83
CA ALA A 307 -1.09 -41.69 0.76
C ALA A 307 -2.32 -41.03 1.44
N SER A 308 -2.11 -40.12 2.37
CA SER A 308 -3.22 -39.40 3.03
C SER A 308 -3.79 -38.24 2.20
N ALA A 309 -3.12 -37.84 1.13
CA ALA A 309 -3.54 -36.73 0.26
C ALA A 309 -4.38 -37.17 -0.96
N ALA A 310 -4.53 -38.46 -1.18
CA ALA A 310 -5.35 -38.99 -2.28
C ALA A 310 -6.72 -39.44 -1.78
N CYS A 311 -7.60 -38.48 -1.53
CA CYS A 311 -9.06 -38.81 -1.47
C CYS A 311 -9.55 -39.00 -2.91
N ILE A 312 -9.69 -40.24 -3.36
CA ILE A 312 -10.35 -40.58 -4.61
C ILE A 312 -11.85 -40.57 -4.33
N CYS A 313 -12.56 -39.54 -4.78
CA CYS A 313 -13.99 -39.57 -4.91
C CYS A 313 -14.32 -40.31 -6.21
N THR A 314 -14.72 -41.56 -6.14
CA THR A 314 -15.46 -42.23 -7.26
C THR A 314 -16.89 -41.80 -7.20
N GLN A 315 -17.42 -41.31 -8.34
CA GLN A 315 -18.83 -41.01 -8.57
C GLN A 315 -19.71 -42.28 -8.40
#